data_0fdd11484283a2fb7c71011eb55deccc
#
_entry.id   0fdd11484283a2fb7c71011eb55deccc
#
_cell.length_a   1.000
_cell.length_b   1.000
_cell.length_c   1.000
_cell.angle_alpha   90.00
_cell.angle_beta   90.00
_cell.angle_gamma   90.00
#
_symmetry.space_group_name_H-M   'P 1'
#
loop_
_entity.id
_entity.type
_entity.pdbx_description
1 polymer ?
#
loop_
_entity_poly.entity_id
_entity_poly.type
_entity_poly.pdbx_seq_one_letter_code
_entity_poly.pdbx_strand_id
1 'polypeptide(L)'
;MAGDQEAALSAIGLTELMHGLYRAKTPALRLRRQSFLDEVLTDLTVYPYTKETAILAGKIDGEQQNQGVVIPFADLLIGATALSLGFSVLTANLRHFEKIPGLSVVRL
;
A
#
# COMPACT_ATOMS: atom_id res chain seq x y z
N MET A 1 4.64 2.24 20.70
CA MET A 1 4.02 0.92 20.83
C MET A 1 3.14 0.63 19.64
N ALA A 2 3.17 -0.61 19.18
CA ALA A 2 2.38 -0.98 18.00
C ALA A 2 0.88 -0.71 18.22
N GLY A 3 0.36 -0.93 19.43
CA GLY A 3 -1.06 -0.70 19.73
C GLY A 3 -1.47 0.77 19.73
N ASP A 4 -0.51 1.67 19.79
CA ASP A 4 -0.77 3.11 19.78
C ASP A 4 -0.66 3.73 18.41
N GLN A 5 -0.23 2.95 17.43
CA GLN A 5 -0.07 3.45 16.07
C GLN A 5 -1.39 3.39 15.33
N GLU A 6 -1.72 4.47 14.66
CA GLU A 6 -2.88 4.48 13.80
C GLU A 6 -2.60 3.63 12.57
N ALA A 7 -3.54 2.75 12.27
CA ALA A 7 -3.52 2.04 11.00
C ALA A 7 -4.11 2.93 9.92
N ALA A 8 -3.51 2.87 8.74
CA ALA A 8 -3.91 3.69 7.62
C ALA A 8 -3.86 2.89 6.32
N LEU A 9 -4.61 3.33 5.34
CA LEU A 9 -4.68 2.70 4.03
C LEU A 9 -4.44 3.76 2.96
N SER A 10 -3.59 3.48 1.99
CA SER A 10 -3.46 4.37 0.84
C SER A 10 -4.65 4.20 -0.10
N ALA A 11 -5.02 5.25 -0.82
CA ALA A 11 -6.07 5.17 -1.83
C ALA A 11 -5.75 4.11 -2.90
N ILE A 12 -4.48 3.92 -3.22
CA ILE A 12 -4.04 2.89 -4.17
C ILE A 12 -4.27 1.50 -3.57
N GLY A 13 -3.96 1.30 -2.28
CA GLY A 13 -4.23 0.06 -1.58
C GLY A 13 -5.72 -0.26 -1.56
N LEU A 14 -6.55 0.75 -1.37
CA LEU A 14 -8.01 0.59 -1.43
C LEU A 14 -8.44 0.12 -2.83
N THR A 15 -7.86 0.70 -3.89
CA THR A 15 -8.15 0.25 -5.26
C THR A 15 -7.85 -1.24 -5.42
N GLU A 16 -6.73 -1.71 -4.88
CA GLU A 16 -6.38 -3.13 -4.97
C GLU A 16 -7.35 -4.02 -4.20
N LEU A 17 -7.81 -3.58 -3.04
CA LEU A 17 -8.81 -4.32 -2.26
C LEU A 17 -10.15 -4.39 -3.01
N MET A 18 -10.58 -3.29 -3.60
CA MET A 18 -11.80 -3.27 -4.42
C MET A 18 -11.67 -4.17 -5.64
N HIS A 19 -10.51 -4.14 -6.29
CA HIS A 19 -10.22 -5.03 -7.42
C HIS A 19 -10.35 -6.49 -6.99
N GLY A 20 -9.78 -6.84 -5.84
CA GLY A 20 -9.88 -8.21 -5.32
C GLY A 20 -11.31 -8.62 -5.01
N LEU A 21 -12.12 -7.69 -4.47
CA LEU A 21 -13.53 -7.95 -4.19
C LEU A 21 -14.28 -8.34 -5.47
N TYR A 22 -14.13 -7.56 -6.52
CA TYR A 22 -14.87 -7.78 -7.77
C TYR A 22 -14.31 -8.91 -8.61
N ARG A 23 -13.13 -9.40 -8.29
CA ARG A 23 -12.55 -10.59 -8.92
C ARG A 23 -12.90 -11.89 -8.20
N ALA A 24 -13.59 -11.82 -7.08
CA ALA A 24 -13.98 -13.03 -6.35
C ALA A 24 -14.86 -13.91 -7.23
N LYS A 25 -14.47 -15.20 -7.35
CA LYS A 25 -15.09 -16.13 -8.28
C LYS A 25 -16.30 -16.84 -7.71
N THR A 26 -16.51 -16.77 -6.40
CA THR A 26 -17.65 -17.40 -5.74
C THR A 26 -18.36 -16.39 -4.85
N PRO A 27 -19.69 -16.59 -4.62
CA PRO A 27 -20.42 -15.73 -3.70
C PRO A 27 -19.86 -15.77 -2.27
N ALA A 28 -19.41 -16.94 -1.81
CA ALA A 28 -18.84 -17.07 -0.48
C ALA A 28 -17.54 -16.26 -0.34
N LEU A 29 -16.66 -16.32 -1.33
CA LEU A 29 -15.42 -15.56 -1.33
C LEU A 29 -15.69 -14.06 -1.42
N ARG A 30 -16.66 -13.66 -2.25
CA ARG A 30 -17.06 -12.25 -2.36
C ARG A 30 -17.55 -11.73 -1.01
N LEU A 31 -18.38 -12.51 -0.33
CA LEU A 31 -18.93 -12.11 0.96
C LEU A 31 -17.82 -11.91 2.01
N ARG A 32 -16.86 -12.82 2.05
CA ARG A 32 -15.71 -12.69 2.97
C ARG A 32 -14.88 -11.46 2.69
N ARG A 33 -14.60 -11.19 1.41
CA ARG A 33 -13.83 -10.01 1.01
C ARG A 33 -14.58 -8.72 1.31
N GLN A 34 -15.91 -8.73 1.10
CA GLN A 34 -16.75 -7.58 1.43
C GLN A 34 -16.72 -7.30 2.94
N SER A 35 -16.86 -8.33 3.76
CA SER A 35 -16.82 -8.17 5.23
C SER A 35 -15.48 -7.60 5.69
N PHE A 36 -14.38 -8.10 5.14
CA PHE A 36 -13.05 -7.58 5.44
C PHE A 36 -12.93 -6.11 5.03
N LEU A 37 -13.39 -5.78 3.83
CA LEU A 37 -13.33 -4.41 3.33
C LEU A 37 -14.17 -3.45 4.17
N ASP A 38 -15.36 -3.89 4.61
CA ASP A 38 -16.22 -3.08 5.48
C ASP A 38 -15.51 -2.77 6.80
N GLU A 39 -14.82 -3.74 7.40
CA GLU A 39 -14.04 -3.52 8.60
C GLU A 39 -12.89 -2.54 8.36
N VAL A 40 -12.16 -2.73 7.26
CA VAL A 40 -11.04 -1.86 6.90
C VAL A 40 -11.50 -0.41 6.75
N LEU A 41 -12.60 -0.19 6.02
CA LEU A 41 -13.12 1.16 5.80
C LEU A 41 -13.70 1.80 7.05
N THR A 42 -14.16 0.98 8.02
CA THR A 42 -14.63 1.49 9.30
C THR A 42 -13.48 1.91 10.20
N ASP A 43 -12.40 1.12 10.23
CA ASP A 43 -11.34 1.26 11.22
C ASP A 43 -10.14 2.07 10.74
N LEU A 44 -9.93 2.18 9.42
CA LEU A 44 -8.74 2.81 8.88
C LEU A 44 -9.06 4.14 8.20
N THR A 45 -8.15 5.10 8.37
CA THR A 45 -8.17 6.32 7.58
C THR A 45 -7.59 6.02 6.20
N VAL A 46 -8.27 6.48 5.15
CA VAL A 46 -7.78 6.35 3.77
C VAL A 46 -7.07 7.63 3.37
N TYR A 47 -5.80 7.52 2.96
CA TYR A 47 -4.99 8.66 2.54
C TYR A 47 -4.92 8.74 1.03
N PRO A 48 -5.12 9.94 0.47
CA PRO A 48 -5.09 10.13 -0.98
C PRO A 48 -3.67 10.08 -1.54
N TYR A 49 -3.58 9.84 -2.84
CA TYR A 49 -2.33 9.97 -3.57
C TYR A 49 -2.19 11.43 -3.97
N THR A 50 -1.24 12.14 -3.36
CA THR A 50 -1.10 13.58 -3.50
C THR A 50 -0.05 13.97 -4.54
N LYS A 51 0.00 15.26 -4.88
CA LYS A 51 1.08 15.81 -5.70
C LYS A 51 2.45 15.52 -5.09
N GLU A 52 2.59 15.72 -3.79
CA GLU A 52 3.85 15.49 -3.07
C GLU A 52 4.26 14.03 -3.15
N THR A 53 3.32 13.13 -2.94
CA THR A 53 3.57 11.69 -3.07
C THR A 53 3.96 11.33 -4.50
N ALA A 54 3.32 11.92 -5.50
CA ALA A 54 3.64 11.67 -6.89
C ALA A 54 5.07 12.09 -7.25
N ILE A 55 5.50 13.24 -6.75
CA ILE A 55 6.88 13.72 -6.94
C ILE A 55 7.87 12.74 -6.30
N LEU A 56 7.60 12.31 -5.07
CA LEU A 56 8.45 11.35 -4.36
C LEU A 56 8.51 10.01 -5.10
N ALA A 57 7.36 9.48 -5.52
CA ALA A 57 7.30 8.20 -6.22
C ALA A 57 8.10 8.24 -7.53
N GLY A 58 7.98 9.33 -8.30
CA GLY A 58 8.74 9.49 -9.53
C GLY A 58 10.24 9.54 -9.30
N LYS A 59 10.67 10.24 -8.24
CA LYS A 59 12.07 10.29 -7.85
C LYS A 59 12.60 8.90 -7.49
N ILE A 60 11.89 8.18 -6.63
CA ILE A 60 12.28 6.83 -6.20
C ILE A 60 12.38 5.91 -7.42
N ASP A 61 11.35 5.90 -8.26
CA ASP A 61 11.30 5.02 -9.41
C ASP A 61 12.45 5.31 -10.39
N GLY A 62 12.68 6.58 -10.70
CA GLY A 62 13.75 6.98 -11.60
C GLY A 62 15.13 6.62 -11.07
N GLU A 63 15.39 6.92 -9.80
CA GLU A 63 16.68 6.60 -9.17
C GLU A 63 16.92 5.09 -9.09
N GLN A 64 15.90 4.32 -8.76
CA GLN A 64 16.03 2.86 -8.68
C GLN A 64 16.22 2.24 -10.06
N GLN A 65 15.49 2.69 -11.07
CA GLN A 65 15.65 2.17 -12.42
C GLN A 65 17.04 2.49 -12.97
N ASN A 66 17.63 3.62 -12.62
CA ASN A 66 19.00 3.94 -13.00
C ASN A 66 20.02 2.94 -12.42
N GLN A 67 19.65 2.23 -11.36
CA GLN A 67 20.46 1.18 -10.74
C GLN A 67 20.02 -0.22 -11.17
N GLY A 68 19.12 -0.33 -12.13
CA GLY A 68 18.61 -1.61 -12.60
C GLY A 68 17.55 -2.23 -11.69
N VAL A 69 16.99 -1.46 -10.77
CA VAL A 69 15.96 -1.94 -9.84
C VAL A 69 14.58 -1.45 -10.27
N VAL A 70 13.66 -2.39 -10.49
CA VAL A 70 12.28 -2.10 -10.87
C VAL A 70 11.36 -2.44 -9.71
N ILE A 71 10.52 -1.48 -9.31
CA ILE A 71 9.52 -1.66 -8.26
C ILE A 71 8.17 -1.83 -8.95
N PRO A 72 7.39 -2.86 -8.59
CA PRO A 72 6.03 -2.99 -9.13
C PRO A 72 5.24 -1.71 -8.90
N PHE A 73 4.52 -1.27 -9.91
CA PHE A 73 3.98 0.09 -9.92
C PHE A 73 3.04 0.39 -8.76
N ALA A 74 2.07 -0.48 -8.50
CA ALA A 74 1.15 -0.28 -7.38
C ALA A 74 1.89 -0.22 -6.05
N ASP A 75 2.87 -1.09 -5.85
CA ASP A 75 3.67 -1.13 -4.62
C ASP A 75 4.52 0.13 -4.47
N LEU A 76 5.03 0.66 -5.57
CA LEU A 76 5.74 1.93 -5.56
C LEU A 76 4.83 3.06 -5.02
N LEU A 77 3.60 3.13 -5.52
CA LEU A 77 2.67 4.18 -5.12
C LEU A 77 2.22 4.03 -3.66
N ILE A 78 1.96 2.80 -3.23
CA ILE A 78 1.61 2.51 -1.84
C ILE A 78 2.77 2.86 -0.91
N GLY A 79 3.97 2.41 -1.26
CA GLY A 79 5.17 2.66 -0.46
C GLY A 79 5.53 4.14 -0.39
N ALA A 80 5.43 4.86 -1.50
CA ALA A 80 5.69 6.29 -1.52
C ALA A 80 4.69 7.07 -0.66
N THR A 81 3.42 6.63 -0.65
CA THR A 81 2.41 7.23 0.22
C THR A 81 2.79 7.03 1.69
N ALA A 82 3.15 5.81 2.08
CA ALA A 82 3.56 5.51 3.44
C ALA A 82 4.79 6.33 3.83
N LEU A 83 5.80 6.36 2.96
CA LEU A 83 7.04 7.08 3.22
C LEU A 83 6.78 8.58 3.42
N SER A 84 5.94 9.18 2.58
CA SER A 84 5.63 10.61 2.67
C SER A 84 4.89 10.97 3.96
N LEU A 85 4.18 10.01 4.55
CA LEU A 85 3.41 10.21 5.77
C LEU A 85 4.14 9.74 7.02
N GLY A 86 5.33 9.15 6.89
CA GLY A 86 6.08 8.62 8.00
C GLY A 86 5.52 7.30 8.55
N PHE A 87 4.76 6.56 7.74
CA PHE A 87 4.20 5.28 8.15
C PHE A 87 5.05 4.11 7.65
N SER A 88 4.96 2.98 8.35
CA SER A 88 5.49 1.71 7.87
C SER A 88 4.48 1.03 6.97
N VAL A 89 4.96 0.16 6.09
CA VAL A 89 4.10 -0.73 5.29
C VAL A 89 4.07 -2.11 5.94
N LEU A 90 2.88 -2.63 6.19
CA LEU A 90 2.67 -3.99 6.66
C LEU A 90 2.30 -4.84 5.45
N THR A 91 3.12 -5.83 5.12
CA THR A 91 2.95 -6.59 3.89
C THR A 91 3.49 -8.01 4.00
N ALA A 92 2.89 -8.93 3.23
CA ALA A 92 3.46 -10.25 2.99
C ALA A 92 4.55 -10.22 1.89
N ASN A 93 4.61 -9.15 1.10
CA ASN A 93 5.54 -9.00 -0.03
C ASN A 93 6.70 -8.08 0.33
N LEU A 94 7.51 -8.46 1.32
CA LEU A 94 8.66 -7.65 1.75
C LEU A 94 9.56 -7.23 0.60
N ARG A 95 9.84 -8.14 -0.33
CA ARG A 95 10.79 -7.91 -1.42
C ARG A 95 10.46 -6.68 -2.26
N HIS A 96 9.18 -6.44 -2.53
CA HIS A 96 8.77 -5.31 -3.36
C HIS A 96 9.01 -3.99 -2.64
N PHE A 97 8.65 -3.92 -1.36
CA PHE A 97 8.73 -2.69 -0.59
C PHE A 97 10.13 -2.38 -0.07
N GLU A 98 10.97 -3.40 0.12
CA GLU A 98 12.37 -3.21 0.50
C GLU A 98 13.19 -2.49 -0.58
N LYS A 99 12.72 -2.47 -1.80
CA LYS A 99 13.34 -1.73 -2.90
C LYS A 99 13.16 -0.23 -2.78
N ILE A 100 12.33 0.23 -1.87
CA ILE A 100 12.07 1.66 -1.64
C ILE A 100 12.97 2.15 -0.53
N PRO A 101 13.98 3.01 -0.85
CA PRO A 101 14.90 3.50 0.17
C PRO A 101 14.19 4.29 1.26
N GLY A 102 14.56 4.03 2.50
CA GLY A 102 14.03 4.77 3.65
C GLY A 102 12.68 4.32 4.17
N LEU A 103 12.02 3.40 3.48
CA LEU A 103 10.72 2.90 3.89
C LEU A 103 10.87 1.83 4.97
N SER A 104 10.12 1.98 6.06
CA SER A 104 10.02 0.95 7.09
C SER A 104 8.98 -0.09 6.67
N VAL A 105 9.40 -1.34 6.61
CA VAL A 105 8.56 -2.46 6.14
C VAL A 105 8.45 -3.50 7.24
N VAL A 106 7.23 -3.92 7.54
CA VAL A 106 6.96 -4.91 8.56
C VAL A 106 6.27 -6.11 7.90
N ARG A 107 6.77 -7.30 8.21
CA ARG A 107 6.18 -8.55 7.69
C ARG A 107 4.84 -8.82 8.37
N LEU A 108 3.88 -9.15 7.55
CA LEU A 108 2.57 -9.61 8.02
C LEU A 108 2.68 -10.94 8.77
#